data_5a613a706721febfbba6ed560d40336c
#
_entry.id   5a613a706721febfbba6ed560d40336c
#
_cell.length_a   1.000
_cell.length_b   1.000
_cell.length_c   1.000
_cell.angle_alpha   90.00
_cell.angle_beta   90.00
_cell.angle_gamma   90.00
#
_symmetry.space_group_name_H-M   'P 1'
#
loop_
_entity.id
_entity.type
_entity.pdbx_description
1 polymer ?
#
loop_
_entity_poly.entity_id
_entity_poly.type
_entity_poly.pdbx_seq_one_letter_code
_entity_poly.pdbx_strand_id
1 'polypeptide(L)'
;MILNRTIRWQGLGDTGTLEHCQVISNGRDTRIRGAIIAPDYGLFYRLKLDDEGHLRTARIERTDGSVLELFSDGAGSWSDDRAEPLPSLRGCIDIDLWPTPLTNSLPIWRTRWSDGEPQRFVMAWIDGDAMTVQRQEQIYTRLEAGRFRYQGAEGFERVLEVDPDGLVTTYPGLFQRID
;
A
#
# COMPACT_ATOMS: atom_id res chain seq x y z
N MET A 1 8.42 -10.10 11.46
CA MET A 1 9.40 -9.02 11.22
C MET A 1 9.38 -8.07 12.40
N ILE A 2 10.53 -7.52 12.83
CA ILE A 2 10.58 -6.42 13.80
C ILE A 2 11.09 -5.20 13.03
N LEU A 3 10.33 -4.13 13.02
CA LEU A 3 10.63 -2.94 12.23
C LEU A 3 10.19 -1.68 13.00
N ASN A 4 11.03 -0.66 12.99
CA ASN A 4 10.68 0.69 13.46
C ASN A 4 11.34 1.68 12.52
N ARG A 5 10.58 2.21 11.56
CA ARG A 5 11.09 3.09 10.50
C ARG A 5 10.21 4.32 10.35
N THR A 6 10.88 5.42 10.15
CA THR A 6 10.27 6.65 9.65
C THR A 6 10.82 6.91 8.26
N ILE A 7 9.93 7.10 7.30
CA ILE A 7 10.25 7.22 5.88
C ILE A 7 9.55 8.45 5.32
N ARG A 8 10.17 9.08 4.34
CA ARG A 8 9.56 10.18 3.58
C ARG A 8 9.68 9.90 2.11
N TRP A 9 8.62 10.20 1.37
CA TRP A 9 8.62 10.15 -0.10
C TRP A 9 8.19 11.48 -0.68
N GLN A 10 8.79 11.79 -1.82
CA GLN A 10 8.37 12.88 -2.69
C GLN A 10 7.70 12.28 -3.92
N GLY A 11 6.50 12.76 -4.24
CA GLY A 11 5.85 12.49 -5.52
C GLY A 11 6.53 13.28 -6.64
N LEU A 12 6.73 12.63 -7.76
CA LEU A 12 7.39 13.20 -8.94
C LEU A 12 6.36 13.63 -9.99
N GLY A 13 6.74 14.60 -10.81
CA GLY A 13 5.87 15.11 -11.88
C GLY A 13 4.55 15.64 -11.33
N ASP A 14 3.45 15.25 -11.97
CA ASP A 14 2.10 15.70 -11.61
C ASP A 14 1.60 15.13 -10.27
N THR A 15 2.27 14.14 -9.69
CA THR A 15 1.92 13.61 -8.37
C THR A 15 2.04 14.69 -7.30
N GLY A 16 3.13 15.47 -7.33
CA GLY A 16 3.31 16.69 -6.51
C GLY A 16 3.15 16.50 -5.00
N THR A 17 3.24 15.26 -4.49
CA THR A 17 2.99 14.94 -3.10
C THR A 17 4.26 14.97 -2.25
N LEU A 18 4.07 15.17 -0.94
CA LEU A 18 5.10 14.93 0.07
C LEU A 18 4.48 14.05 1.16
N GLU A 19 5.15 12.95 1.47
CA GLU A 19 4.67 11.99 2.46
C GLU A 19 5.66 11.83 3.61
N HIS A 20 5.11 11.71 4.82
CA HIS A 20 5.80 11.24 6.03
C HIS A 20 5.07 10.00 6.55
N CYS A 21 5.79 8.90 6.66
CA CYS A 21 5.24 7.62 7.08
C CYS A 21 6.05 7.00 8.22
N GLN A 22 5.35 6.39 9.17
CA GLN A 22 5.93 5.58 10.23
C GLN A 22 5.41 4.15 10.14
N VAL A 23 6.34 3.19 10.17
CA VAL A 23 6.07 1.75 10.21
C VAL A 23 6.63 1.18 11.51
N ILE A 24 5.76 0.58 12.32
CA ILE A 24 6.14 -0.10 13.55
C ILE A 24 5.62 -1.53 13.52
N SER A 25 6.52 -2.51 13.56
CA SER A 25 6.21 -3.92 13.68
C SER A 25 6.94 -4.54 14.86
N ASN A 26 6.20 -5.25 15.70
CA ASN A 26 6.74 -5.91 16.91
C ASN A 26 6.76 -7.44 16.79
N GLY A 27 6.50 -7.97 15.57
CA GLY A 27 6.42 -9.39 15.28
C GLY A 27 5.04 -10.03 15.54
N ARG A 28 4.10 -9.29 16.15
CA ARG A 28 2.72 -9.72 16.38
C ARG A 28 1.72 -8.93 15.54
N ASP A 29 1.97 -7.66 15.37
CA ASP A 29 1.20 -6.77 14.50
C ASP A 29 2.14 -5.76 13.84
N THR A 30 1.68 -5.19 12.73
CA THR A 30 2.34 -4.05 12.09
C THR A 30 1.36 -2.89 12.04
N ARG A 31 1.80 -1.74 12.49
CA ARG A 31 1.05 -0.48 12.47
C ARG A 31 1.76 0.51 11.58
N ILE A 32 1.01 1.07 10.66
CA ILE A 32 1.49 2.05 9.71
C ILE A 32 0.65 3.32 9.86
N ARG A 33 1.32 4.46 9.83
CA ARG A 33 0.68 5.78 9.87
C ARG A 33 1.40 6.67 8.89
N GLY A 34 0.64 7.25 7.96
CA GLY A 34 1.19 8.20 7.01
C GLY A 34 0.38 9.48 6.93
N ALA A 35 1.07 10.54 6.60
CA ALA A 35 0.50 11.83 6.28
C ALA A 35 1.04 12.26 4.92
N ILE A 36 0.14 12.58 4.00
CA ILE A 36 0.46 13.00 2.64
C ILE A 36 -0.06 14.43 2.45
N ILE A 37 0.78 15.29 1.91
CA ILE A 37 0.41 16.61 1.41
C ILE A 37 0.37 16.48 -0.10
N ALA A 38 -0.83 16.57 -0.68
CA ALA A 38 -1.08 16.62 -2.11
C ALA A 38 -1.34 18.10 -2.54
N PRO A 39 -1.33 18.43 -3.84
CA PRO A 39 -1.58 19.78 -4.29
C PRO A 39 -2.92 20.36 -3.80
N ASP A 40 -3.97 19.54 -3.78
CA ASP A 40 -5.33 19.99 -3.51
C ASP A 40 -5.90 19.54 -2.16
N TYR A 41 -5.22 18.62 -1.45
CA TYR A 41 -5.68 18.08 -0.16
C TYR A 41 -4.53 17.56 0.71
N GLY A 42 -4.80 17.40 2.00
CA GLY A 42 -4.02 16.57 2.89
C GLY A 42 -4.72 15.21 3.08
N LEU A 43 -3.97 14.13 3.17
CA LEU A 43 -4.48 12.79 3.44
C LEU A 43 -3.71 12.19 4.61
N PHE A 44 -4.44 11.61 5.55
CA PHE A 44 -3.87 10.86 6.65
C PHE A 44 -4.38 9.43 6.61
N TYR A 45 -3.48 8.44 6.76
CA TYR A 45 -3.88 7.05 6.75
C TYR A 45 -3.30 6.26 7.93
N ARG A 46 -4.04 5.24 8.34
CA ARG A 46 -3.64 4.27 9.37
C ARG A 46 -3.97 2.88 8.87
N LEU A 47 -2.97 2.01 8.89
CA LEU A 47 -3.12 0.61 8.52
C LEU A 47 -2.70 -0.26 9.71
N LYS A 48 -3.40 -1.37 9.89
CA LYS A 48 -3.01 -2.42 10.83
C LYS A 48 -2.97 -3.76 10.11
N LEU A 49 -1.84 -4.45 10.22
CA LEU A 49 -1.67 -5.80 9.72
C LEU A 49 -1.52 -6.76 10.90
N ASP A 50 -1.90 -8.01 10.72
CA ASP A 50 -1.68 -9.09 11.68
C ASP A 50 -0.23 -9.62 11.62
N ASP A 51 0.04 -10.71 12.34
CA ASP A 51 1.35 -11.36 12.43
C ASP A 51 1.76 -12.09 11.14
N GLU A 52 0.79 -12.42 10.27
CA GLU A 52 1.04 -12.99 8.94
C GLU A 52 1.24 -11.90 7.87
N GLY A 53 1.03 -10.63 8.23
CA GLY A 53 1.16 -9.47 7.34
C GLY A 53 -0.10 -9.19 6.52
N HIS A 54 -1.23 -9.80 6.85
CA HIS A 54 -2.52 -9.52 6.19
C HIS A 54 -3.14 -8.25 6.77
N LEU A 55 -3.70 -7.41 5.90
CA LEU A 55 -4.39 -6.20 6.34
C LEU A 55 -5.65 -6.56 7.13
N ARG A 56 -5.82 -5.90 8.27
CA ARG A 56 -7.00 -6.05 9.15
C ARG A 56 -7.84 -4.79 9.21
N THR A 57 -7.20 -3.62 9.19
CA THR A 57 -7.92 -2.34 9.16
C THR A 57 -7.17 -1.33 8.31
N ALA A 58 -7.92 -0.53 7.55
CA ALA A 58 -7.44 0.65 6.87
C ALA A 58 -8.39 1.82 7.16
N ARG A 59 -7.85 2.95 7.61
CA ARG A 59 -8.58 4.19 7.78
C ARG A 59 -7.84 5.29 7.06
N ILE A 60 -8.52 5.95 6.13
CA ILE A 60 -8.02 7.04 5.30
C ILE A 60 -8.90 8.25 5.56
N GLU A 61 -8.30 9.38 5.89
CA GLU A 61 -8.98 10.64 6.19
C GLU A 61 -8.39 11.75 5.32
N ARG A 62 -9.24 12.54 4.69
CA ARG A 62 -8.83 13.74 3.96
C ARG A 62 -9.13 15.00 4.75
N THR A 63 -8.43 16.08 4.43
CA THR A 63 -8.62 17.40 5.06
C THR A 63 -9.97 18.06 4.78
N ASP A 64 -10.72 17.57 3.77
CA ASP A 64 -12.11 17.99 3.51
C ASP A 64 -13.15 17.29 4.42
N GLY A 65 -12.70 16.39 5.29
CA GLY A 65 -13.54 15.62 6.21
C GLY A 65 -14.02 14.28 5.65
N SER A 66 -13.66 13.93 4.41
CA SER A 66 -13.97 12.61 3.86
C SER A 66 -13.18 11.52 4.59
N VAL A 67 -13.87 10.40 4.89
CA VAL A 67 -13.29 9.25 5.59
C VAL A 67 -13.67 7.98 4.86
N LEU A 68 -12.69 7.11 4.63
CA LEU A 68 -12.87 5.74 4.19
C LEU A 68 -12.29 4.82 5.25
N GLU A 69 -13.12 3.95 5.83
CA GLU A 69 -12.69 2.97 6.81
C GLU A 69 -13.09 1.57 6.39
N LEU A 70 -12.12 0.66 6.34
CA LEU A 70 -12.26 -0.69 5.84
C LEU A 70 -11.73 -1.68 6.86
N PHE A 71 -12.46 -2.80 7.01
CA PHE A 71 -12.09 -3.92 7.87
C PHE A 71 -11.98 -5.19 7.04
N SER A 72 -10.96 -6.00 7.33
CA SER A 72 -10.73 -7.29 6.67
C SER A 72 -10.58 -8.40 7.70
N ASP A 73 -11.06 -9.60 7.35
CA ASP A 73 -10.82 -10.82 8.13
C ASP A 73 -9.41 -11.39 7.92
N GLY A 74 -8.62 -10.82 6.98
CA GLY A 74 -7.31 -11.31 6.56
C GLY A 74 -7.39 -12.49 5.59
N ALA A 75 -8.59 -12.97 5.26
CA ALA A 75 -8.84 -14.12 4.38
C ALA A 75 -9.66 -13.74 3.14
N GLY A 76 -9.86 -12.44 2.89
CA GLY A 76 -10.50 -11.90 1.69
C GLY A 76 -11.96 -11.51 1.85
N SER A 77 -12.49 -11.43 3.07
CA SER A 77 -13.80 -10.81 3.33
C SER A 77 -13.61 -9.42 3.93
N TRP A 78 -14.40 -8.48 3.46
CA TRP A 78 -14.30 -7.07 3.80
C TRP A 78 -15.62 -6.48 4.26
N SER A 79 -15.56 -5.50 5.15
CA SER A 79 -16.71 -4.69 5.57
C SER A 79 -16.31 -3.22 5.73
N ASP A 80 -17.32 -2.35 5.74
CA ASP A 80 -17.19 -0.92 6.04
C ASP A 80 -17.25 -0.63 7.57
N ASP A 81 -17.28 0.65 7.93
CA ASP A 81 -17.36 1.17 9.29
C ASP A 81 -18.70 0.85 10.00
N ARG A 82 -19.73 0.42 9.25
CA ARG A 82 -21.03 -0.03 9.77
C ARG A 82 -21.14 -1.54 9.89
N ALA A 83 -20.02 -2.24 9.65
CA ALA A 83 -19.94 -3.69 9.54
C ALA A 83 -20.78 -4.28 8.38
N GLU A 84 -21.13 -3.44 7.38
CA GLU A 84 -21.79 -3.91 6.17
C GLU A 84 -20.78 -4.61 5.26
N PRO A 85 -21.09 -5.81 4.76
CA PRO A 85 -20.20 -6.54 3.87
C PRO A 85 -19.92 -5.79 2.56
N LEU A 86 -18.69 -5.88 2.08
CA LEU A 86 -18.25 -5.34 0.79
C LEU A 86 -17.91 -6.48 -0.20
N PRO A 87 -18.92 -7.11 -0.83
CA PRO A 87 -18.71 -8.27 -1.70
C PRO A 87 -17.83 -7.97 -2.94
N SER A 88 -17.80 -6.70 -3.36
CA SER A 88 -16.94 -6.23 -4.47
C SER A 88 -15.45 -6.40 -4.20
N LEU A 89 -15.04 -6.46 -2.91
CA LEU A 89 -13.66 -6.63 -2.48
C LEU A 89 -13.31 -8.07 -2.15
N ARG A 90 -14.20 -9.02 -2.43
CA ARG A 90 -13.97 -10.44 -2.12
C ARG A 90 -12.65 -10.94 -2.73
N GLY A 91 -11.83 -11.58 -1.90
CA GLY A 91 -10.55 -12.15 -2.29
C GLY A 91 -9.37 -11.18 -2.25
N CYS A 92 -9.59 -9.89 -1.98
CA CYS A 92 -8.50 -8.97 -1.71
C CYS A 92 -7.86 -9.30 -0.35
N ILE A 93 -6.54 -9.37 -0.30
CA ILE A 93 -5.79 -9.59 0.96
C ILE A 93 -5.12 -8.30 1.42
N ASP A 94 -4.59 -7.53 0.48
CA ASP A 94 -3.91 -6.26 0.72
C ASP A 94 -4.71 -5.11 0.15
N ILE A 95 -4.30 -3.90 0.52
CA ILE A 95 -4.70 -2.67 -0.15
C ILE A 95 -3.58 -2.16 -1.03
N ASP A 96 -3.96 -1.35 -2.01
CA ASP A 96 -3.07 -0.46 -2.74
C ASP A 96 -3.64 0.94 -2.68
N LEU A 97 -2.99 1.83 -1.94
CA LEU A 97 -3.46 3.20 -1.69
C LEU A 97 -2.72 4.20 -2.58
N TRP A 98 -3.44 4.89 -3.45
CA TRP A 98 -2.95 6.07 -4.13
C TRP A 98 -3.21 7.33 -3.28
N PRO A 99 -2.23 8.26 -3.13
CA PRO A 99 -0.92 8.34 -3.77
C PRO A 99 0.24 8.06 -2.79
N THR A 100 0.47 6.81 -2.45
CA THR A 100 1.66 6.41 -1.65
C THR A 100 2.34 5.18 -2.24
N PRO A 101 3.69 5.09 -2.25
CA PRO A 101 4.39 3.87 -2.62
C PRO A 101 4.47 2.86 -1.48
N LEU A 102 4.03 3.20 -0.26
CA LEU A 102 4.15 2.32 0.90
C LEU A 102 3.44 0.99 0.68
N THR A 103 2.23 1.02 0.14
CA THR A 103 1.37 -0.17 0.03
C THR A 103 1.94 -1.23 -0.90
N ASN A 104 2.84 -0.88 -1.81
CA ASN A 104 3.62 -1.85 -2.59
C ASN A 104 4.49 -2.76 -1.71
N SER A 105 4.85 -2.31 -0.51
CA SER A 105 5.62 -3.13 0.44
C SER A 105 4.81 -4.28 1.06
N LEU A 106 3.48 -4.18 1.12
CA LEU A 106 2.63 -5.18 1.79
C LEU A 106 2.75 -6.57 1.17
N PRO A 107 2.55 -6.76 -0.16
CA PRO A 107 2.75 -8.06 -0.79
C PRO A 107 4.23 -8.49 -0.76
N ILE A 108 5.17 -7.52 -0.79
CA ILE A 108 6.61 -7.82 -0.75
C ILE A 108 6.97 -8.45 0.60
N TRP A 109 6.46 -7.95 1.72
CA TRP A 109 6.78 -8.43 3.06
C TRP A 109 6.25 -9.84 3.35
N ARG A 110 5.04 -10.17 2.91
CA ARG A 110 4.40 -11.45 3.25
C ARG A 110 4.70 -12.59 2.30
N THR A 111 5.32 -12.30 1.14
CA THR A 111 5.54 -13.29 0.09
C THR A 111 6.96 -13.85 0.12
N ARG A 112 7.09 -15.16 -0.04
CA ARG A 112 8.39 -15.79 -0.34
C ARG A 112 8.65 -15.68 -1.84
N TRP A 113 9.75 -15.03 -2.20
CA TRP A 113 10.07 -14.72 -3.59
C TRP A 113 11.11 -15.66 -4.16
N SER A 114 10.85 -16.13 -5.39
CA SER A 114 11.84 -16.69 -6.31
C SER A 114 12.09 -15.68 -7.43
N ASP A 115 13.34 -15.53 -7.86
CA ASP A 115 13.67 -14.59 -8.93
C ASP A 115 13.06 -15.05 -10.26
N GLY A 116 12.47 -14.10 -11.00
CA GLY A 116 11.82 -14.34 -12.29
C GLY A 116 10.41 -14.94 -12.21
N GLU A 117 9.94 -15.40 -11.05
CA GLU A 117 8.58 -15.96 -10.91
C GLU A 117 7.54 -14.86 -10.66
N PRO A 118 6.54 -14.69 -11.56
CA PRO A 118 5.47 -13.73 -11.33
C PRO A 118 4.50 -14.22 -10.25
N GLN A 119 4.15 -13.32 -9.33
CA GLN A 119 3.13 -13.55 -8.31
C GLN A 119 1.94 -12.63 -8.56
N ARG A 120 0.73 -13.19 -8.54
CA ARG A 120 -0.53 -12.46 -8.73
C ARG A 120 -1.14 -12.12 -7.37
N PHE A 121 -1.59 -10.88 -7.24
CA PHE A 121 -2.26 -10.36 -6.06
C PHE A 121 -3.58 -9.73 -6.43
N VAL A 122 -4.55 -9.87 -5.55
CA VAL A 122 -5.84 -9.17 -5.65
C VAL A 122 -5.85 -8.14 -4.54
N MET A 123 -5.91 -6.87 -4.93
CA MET A 123 -5.82 -5.73 -4.05
C MET A 123 -7.16 -5.00 -3.93
N ALA A 124 -7.46 -4.47 -2.76
CA ALA A 124 -8.42 -3.39 -2.61
C ALA A 124 -7.69 -2.07 -2.99
N TRP A 125 -7.81 -1.67 -4.25
CA TRP A 125 -7.21 -0.42 -4.73
C TRP A 125 -8.03 0.76 -4.27
N ILE A 126 -7.39 1.67 -3.54
CA ILE A 126 -7.99 2.87 -2.97
C ILE A 126 -7.48 4.09 -3.73
N ASP A 127 -8.41 4.78 -4.35
CA ASP A 127 -8.18 6.10 -4.93
C ASP A 127 -8.35 7.16 -3.84
N GLY A 128 -7.23 7.72 -3.36
CA GLY A 128 -7.25 8.79 -2.36
C GLY A 128 -7.77 10.11 -2.90
N ASP A 129 -7.72 10.34 -4.22
CA ASP A 129 -8.28 11.54 -4.85
C ASP A 129 -9.81 11.49 -4.85
N ALA A 130 -10.39 10.35 -5.22
CA ALA A 130 -11.84 10.15 -5.28
C ALA A 130 -12.44 9.59 -3.99
N MET A 131 -11.63 9.12 -3.04
CA MET A 131 -12.04 8.40 -1.82
C MET A 131 -12.93 7.20 -2.13
N THR A 132 -12.52 6.41 -3.11
CA THR A 132 -13.22 5.20 -3.57
C THR A 132 -12.33 3.98 -3.43
N VAL A 133 -12.94 2.80 -3.38
CA VAL A 133 -12.23 1.52 -3.35
C VAL A 133 -12.80 0.55 -4.36
N GLN A 134 -11.91 -0.17 -5.05
CA GLN A 134 -12.29 -1.21 -6.00
C GLN A 134 -11.29 -2.38 -6.00
N ARG A 135 -11.76 -3.54 -6.43
CA ARG A 135 -10.92 -4.72 -6.61
C ARG A 135 -10.04 -4.53 -7.86
N GLN A 136 -8.73 -4.76 -7.72
CA GLN A 136 -7.78 -4.70 -8.81
C GLN A 136 -6.80 -5.87 -8.74
N GLU A 137 -6.40 -6.41 -9.88
CA GLU A 137 -5.35 -7.42 -9.97
C GLU A 137 -4.01 -6.78 -10.29
N GLN A 138 -2.97 -7.25 -9.62
CA GLN A 138 -1.60 -6.80 -9.80
C GLN A 138 -0.65 -7.98 -9.88
N ILE A 139 0.45 -7.81 -10.59
CA ILE A 139 1.49 -8.83 -10.71
C ILE A 139 2.80 -8.21 -10.26
N TYR A 140 3.49 -8.92 -9.37
CA TYR A 140 4.85 -8.60 -8.98
C TYR A 140 5.77 -9.74 -9.38
N THR A 141 6.94 -9.39 -9.90
CA THR A 141 8.01 -10.33 -10.20
C THR A 141 9.30 -9.82 -9.60
N ARG A 142 9.88 -10.57 -8.66
CA ARG A 142 11.22 -10.22 -8.18
C ARG A 142 12.21 -10.46 -9.31
N LEU A 143 12.92 -9.43 -9.76
CA LEU A 143 13.95 -9.54 -10.79
C LEU A 143 15.28 -9.96 -10.16
N GLU A 144 15.59 -9.38 -9.02
CA GLU A 144 16.74 -9.62 -8.17
C GLU A 144 16.49 -9.04 -6.77
N ALA A 145 17.41 -9.21 -5.85
CA ALA A 145 17.29 -8.62 -4.51
C ALA A 145 17.12 -7.09 -4.59
N GLY A 146 16.03 -6.59 -3.98
CA GLY A 146 15.71 -5.16 -3.95
C GLY A 146 15.05 -4.60 -5.22
N ARG A 147 14.76 -5.43 -6.24
CA ARG A 147 14.12 -4.95 -7.49
C ARG A 147 12.94 -5.82 -7.89
N PHE A 148 11.80 -5.17 -8.08
CA PHE A 148 10.53 -5.81 -8.42
C PHE A 148 9.91 -5.19 -9.66
N ARG A 149 9.56 -6.00 -10.66
CA ARG A 149 8.65 -5.58 -11.72
C ARG A 149 7.24 -5.59 -11.16
N TYR A 150 6.60 -4.45 -11.20
CA TYR A 150 5.19 -4.25 -10.89
C TYR A 150 4.39 -4.08 -12.19
N GLN A 151 3.27 -4.78 -12.29
CA GLN A 151 2.33 -4.66 -13.39
C GLN A 151 0.93 -4.46 -12.81
N GLY A 152 0.33 -3.35 -13.15
CA GLY A 152 -1.01 -2.94 -12.73
C GLY A 152 -2.03 -3.03 -13.85
N ALA A 153 -3.15 -2.31 -13.68
CA ALA A 153 -4.20 -2.21 -14.69
C ALA A 153 -3.71 -1.49 -15.96
N GLU A 154 -4.44 -1.71 -17.07
CA GLU A 154 -4.25 -1.00 -18.34
C GLU A 154 -2.83 -1.05 -18.93
N GLY A 155 -2.08 -2.12 -18.60
CA GLY A 155 -0.70 -2.28 -19.07
C GLY A 155 0.32 -1.41 -18.36
N PHE A 156 -0.03 -0.81 -17.23
CA PHE A 156 0.92 -0.06 -16.43
C PHE A 156 2.00 -1.00 -15.88
N GLU A 157 3.26 -0.68 -16.16
CA GLU A 157 4.42 -1.46 -15.70
C GLU A 157 5.55 -0.53 -15.23
N ARG A 158 6.16 -0.86 -14.08
CA ARG A 158 7.36 -0.20 -13.56
C ARG A 158 8.27 -1.21 -12.84
N VAL A 159 9.53 -0.87 -12.75
CA VAL A 159 10.49 -1.59 -11.89
C VAL A 159 10.70 -0.78 -10.62
N LEU A 160 10.19 -1.30 -9.52
CA LEU A 160 10.35 -0.72 -8.19
C LEU A 160 11.71 -1.09 -7.62
N GLU A 161 12.35 -0.15 -6.93
CA GLU A 161 13.49 -0.44 -6.08
C GLU A 161 13.06 -0.36 -4.62
N VAL A 162 13.52 -1.33 -3.83
CA VAL A 162 13.22 -1.39 -2.39
C VAL A 162 14.50 -1.58 -1.59
N ASP A 163 14.49 -1.10 -0.36
CA ASP A 163 15.59 -1.32 0.58
C ASP A 163 15.54 -2.76 1.17
N PRO A 164 16.54 -3.15 2.00
CA PRO A 164 16.56 -4.46 2.65
C PRO A 164 15.35 -4.75 3.54
N ASP A 165 14.64 -3.73 3.99
CA ASP A 165 13.41 -3.87 4.76
C ASP A 165 12.17 -4.00 3.86
N GLY A 166 12.33 -4.01 2.52
CA GLY A 166 11.25 -4.10 1.53
C GLY A 166 10.44 -2.80 1.37
N LEU A 167 10.97 -1.68 1.82
CA LEU A 167 10.35 -0.36 1.66
C LEU A 167 10.83 0.29 0.37
N VAL A 168 9.89 0.82 -0.41
CA VAL A 168 10.20 1.44 -1.71
C VAL A 168 11.18 2.61 -1.55
N THR A 169 12.25 2.59 -2.32
CA THR A 169 13.22 3.69 -2.45
C THR A 169 12.96 4.51 -3.70
N THR A 170 12.65 3.83 -4.81
CA THR A 170 12.39 4.45 -6.11
C THR A 170 11.19 3.80 -6.78
N TYR A 171 10.21 4.60 -7.15
CA TYR A 171 9.12 4.22 -8.02
C TYR A 171 9.19 5.11 -9.26
N PRO A 172 9.79 4.65 -10.36
CA PRO A 172 10.17 5.51 -11.49
C PRO A 172 9.00 6.31 -12.05
N GLY A 173 9.18 7.63 -12.10
CA GLY A 173 8.19 8.59 -12.60
C GLY A 173 7.06 8.93 -11.62
N LEU A 174 6.96 8.25 -10.48
CA LEU A 174 5.91 8.51 -9.48
C LEU A 174 6.44 8.95 -8.13
N PHE A 175 7.38 8.20 -7.52
CA PHE A 175 7.85 8.51 -6.18
C PHE A 175 9.35 8.28 -6.02
N GLN A 176 9.96 9.12 -5.21
CA GLN A 176 11.33 8.99 -4.75
C GLN A 176 11.38 9.14 -3.24
N ARG A 177 12.05 8.19 -2.55
CA ARG A 177 12.34 8.36 -1.13
C ARG A 177 13.30 9.52 -0.91
N ILE A 178 13.01 10.33 0.10
CA ILE A 178 13.85 11.43 0.58
C ILE A 178 14.20 11.17 2.05
N ASP A 179 15.46 11.29 2.40
CA ASP A 179 15.95 11.11 3.77
C ASP A 179 15.82 12.39 4.60
#